data_524d0b2d106b26a7b69049b91be2c430
#
_entry.id   524d0b2d106b26a7b69049b91be2c430
#
_cell.length_a   1.000
_cell.length_b   1.000
_cell.length_c   1.000
_cell.angle_alpha   90.00
_cell.angle_beta   90.00
_cell.angle_gamma   90.00
#
_symmetry.space_group_name_H-M   'P 1'
#
loop_
_entity.id
_entity.type
_entity.pdbx_description
1 polymer ?
#
loop_
_entity_poly.entity_id
_entity_poly.type
_entity_poly.pdbx_seq_one_letter_code
_entity_poly.pdbx_strand_id
1 'polypeptide(L)'
;MIIGYDFEVFKYNWCVVCIDPINHDVRVIWDDQKELTQYFNQHSDNIYVGYNSRHYDQYIMKSIMCGFSPYKVNNFIIKDRKPGWMFSDAFKRIKMFNYDVMPAEKSLKQLEAYQGHNIHETSVPFDIERPLTDEEKQETVKYCMNDVKETLNVFLFNKSDFDAIVALINMFNLPFSNINKTKAQVVATVLECVRTEFDDEWDLFMLPCIKLGKYENVKNWFFDPVNHWYEHGDKKNTGFSFHIAGVLHNLGFGGIHGARNKYNCVCDPEHLIIHVDVESYYPSLMVEWDLLTRSAQKPERFAEIKEYRLKLKHEGKKKEQAPLKIVINGAYGICKDKNSSAYDPRNANLICINGQLMLVDLIDKLESVPTFELIQSNTDGLIVRIHRDYFDQLDDVCYEWETRTHMKLGFDYVSRIFQGDVNNYLFQFLESGKWERKGAYVKELTPLDNDLPIVNTAICNYFMKGILPSTTINNCSDYMQFQKIVKLSNKYEYVEHNGTRYDNKCYRVFASTRITDGAIYQVNGKRKDKYANTPDRCYIENGAVSEMMIPAVLDIKWYIDLAEKRINDKWGIDVRYGKGLC
;
A
#
# COMPACT_ATOMS: atom_id res chain seq x y z
N MET A 1 -26.84 -2.30 -9.10
CA MET A 1 -26.38 -3.70 -8.94
C MET A 1 -24.91 -3.76 -9.34
N ILE A 2 -24.16 -4.77 -8.90
CA ILE A 2 -22.74 -4.95 -9.25
C ILE A 2 -22.62 -6.07 -10.27
N ILE A 3 -21.81 -5.90 -11.30
CA ILE A 3 -21.48 -6.92 -12.30
C ILE A 3 -19.95 -7.01 -12.36
N GLY A 4 -19.39 -8.18 -12.00
CA GLY A 4 -17.99 -8.48 -12.27
C GLY A 4 -17.79 -8.77 -13.75
N TYR A 5 -16.72 -8.24 -14.37
CA TYR A 5 -16.50 -8.45 -15.79
C TYR A 5 -15.02 -8.46 -16.15
N ASP A 6 -14.70 -9.17 -17.23
CA ASP A 6 -13.34 -9.25 -17.80
C ASP A 6 -13.42 -9.59 -19.29
N PHE A 7 -12.45 -9.12 -20.09
CA PHE A 7 -12.34 -9.34 -21.53
C PHE A 7 -11.10 -10.12 -21.92
N GLU A 8 -11.27 -11.11 -22.79
CA GLU A 8 -10.17 -11.75 -23.48
C GLU A 8 -10.20 -11.39 -24.98
N VAL A 9 -9.07 -10.89 -25.49
CA VAL A 9 -8.99 -10.34 -26.86
C VAL A 9 -7.88 -11.01 -27.66
N PHE A 10 -8.27 -11.70 -28.72
CA PHE A 10 -7.39 -12.32 -29.70
C PHE A 10 -7.47 -11.59 -31.06
N LYS A 11 -6.62 -11.97 -32.00
CA LYS A 11 -6.61 -11.36 -33.35
C LYS A 11 -7.95 -11.46 -34.07
N TYR A 12 -8.61 -12.60 -33.96
CA TYR A 12 -9.84 -12.93 -34.69
C TYR A 12 -11.06 -13.16 -33.78
N ASN A 13 -10.86 -13.28 -32.50
CA ASN A 13 -11.93 -13.53 -31.54
C ASN A 13 -11.80 -12.62 -30.32
N TRP A 14 -12.91 -12.40 -29.66
CA TRP A 14 -12.96 -11.82 -28.32
C TRP A 14 -14.09 -12.45 -27.52
N CYS A 15 -13.94 -12.50 -26.22
CA CYS A 15 -15.04 -12.80 -25.33
C CYS A 15 -15.09 -11.85 -24.15
N VAL A 16 -16.26 -11.76 -23.55
CA VAL A 16 -16.47 -11.17 -22.24
C VAL A 16 -17.21 -12.14 -21.35
N VAL A 17 -16.81 -12.22 -20.11
CA VAL A 17 -17.54 -12.88 -19.04
C VAL A 17 -18.07 -11.81 -18.09
N CYS A 18 -19.38 -11.84 -17.84
CA CYS A 18 -20.04 -11.00 -16.86
C CYS A 18 -20.67 -11.89 -15.78
N ILE A 19 -20.44 -11.57 -14.50
CA ILE A 19 -21.01 -12.31 -13.36
C ILE A 19 -21.77 -11.35 -12.45
N ASP A 20 -23.05 -11.62 -12.21
CA ASP A 20 -23.81 -11.02 -11.13
C ASP A 20 -23.58 -11.84 -9.84
N PRO A 21 -22.87 -11.30 -8.84
CA PRO A 21 -22.54 -12.06 -7.63
C PRO A 21 -23.75 -12.30 -6.71
N ILE A 22 -24.86 -11.58 -6.89
CA ILE A 22 -26.07 -11.70 -6.06
C ILE A 22 -26.98 -12.80 -6.59
N ASN A 23 -27.25 -12.78 -7.90
CA ASN A 23 -28.14 -13.74 -8.54
C ASN A 23 -27.40 -14.98 -9.06
N HIS A 24 -26.07 -15.01 -8.98
CA HIS A 24 -25.21 -16.04 -9.54
C HIS A 24 -25.39 -16.24 -11.06
N ASP A 25 -25.85 -15.19 -11.75
CA ASP A 25 -26.03 -15.23 -13.20
C ASP A 25 -24.69 -14.98 -13.90
N VAL A 26 -24.38 -15.84 -14.88
CA VAL A 26 -23.15 -15.78 -15.66
C VAL A 26 -23.52 -15.60 -17.12
N ARG A 27 -23.05 -14.51 -17.71
CA ARG A 27 -23.20 -14.25 -19.13
C ARG A 27 -21.84 -14.31 -19.82
N VAL A 28 -21.76 -15.14 -20.87
CA VAL A 28 -20.58 -15.23 -21.73
C VAL A 28 -21.02 -14.80 -23.14
N ILE A 29 -20.32 -13.85 -23.73
CA ILE A 29 -20.60 -13.34 -25.06
C ILE A 29 -19.33 -13.47 -25.92
N TRP A 30 -19.46 -14.12 -27.06
CA TRP A 30 -18.39 -14.28 -28.05
C TRP A 30 -18.70 -13.53 -29.35
N ASP A 31 -17.80 -12.67 -29.80
CA ASP A 31 -17.76 -12.06 -31.14
C ASP A 31 -19.07 -11.40 -31.61
N ASP A 32 -20.05 -11.22 -30.71
CA ASP A 32 -21.36 -10.62 -31.02
C ASP A 32 -21.52 -9.23 -30.42
N GLN A 33 -21.24 -8.22 -31.25
CA GLN A 33 -21.41 -6.81 -30.88
C GLN A 33 -22.86 -6.46 -30.52
N LYS A 34 -23.85 -7.06 -31.18
CA LYS A 34 -25.26 -6.73 -30.94
C LYS A 34 -25.69 -7.26 -29.59
N GLU A 35 -25.34 -8.49 -29.27
CA GLU A 35 -25.62 -9.12 -27.98
C GLU A 35 -24.96 -8.32 -26.85
N LEU A 36 -23.68 -7.96 -26.99
CA LEU A 36 -22.98 -7.14 -25.99
C LEU A 36 -23.66 -5.80 -25.79
N THR A 37 -24.03 -5.13 -26.88
CA THR A 37 -24.70 -3.81 -26.80
C THR A 37 -26.06 -3.93 -26.14
N GLN A 38 -26.83 -4.97 -26.44
CA GLN A 38 -28.12 -5.23 -25.82
C GLN A 38 -27.98 -5.52 -24.32
N TYR A 39 -27.03 -6.39 -23.96
CA TYR A 39 -26.73 -6.71 -22.57
C TYR A 39 -26.33 -5.45 -21.78
N PHE A 40 -25.40 -4.66 -22.31
CA PHE A 40 -24.97 -3.42 -21.69
C PHE A 40 -26.13 -2.43 -21.50
N ASN A 41 -26.96 -2.23 -22.51
CA ASN A 41 -28.10 -1.31 -22.41
C ASN A 41 -29.12 -1.73 -21.36
N GLN A 42 -29.37 -3.04 -21.18
CA GLN A 42 -30.23 -3.58 -20.13
C GLN A 42 -29.63 -3.38 -18.72
N HIS A 43 -28.30 -3.25 -18.62
CA HIS A 43 -27.54 -3.15 -17.37
C HIS A 43 -26.77 -1.83 -17.23
N SER A 44 -27.18 -0.79 -17.96
CA SER A 44 -26.44 0.50 -18.03
C SER A 44 -26.34 1.22 -16.68
N ASP A 45 -27.29 1.00 -15.76
CA ASP A 45 -27.30 1.57 -14.42
C ASP A 45 -26.53 0.74 -13.39
N ASN A 46 -25.97 -0.39 -13.79
CA ASN A 46 -25.16 -1.23 -12.92
C ASN A 46 -23.71 -0.74 -12.87
N ILE A 47 -23.04 -1.10 -11.78
CA ILE A 47 -21.63 -0.83 -11.60
C ILE A 47 -20.83 -2.05 -12.08
N TYR A 48 -20.05 -1.86 -13.11
CA TYR A 48 -19.13 -2.86 -13.64
C TYR A 48 -17.85 -2.85 -12.82
N VAL A 49 -17.51 -4.00 -12.25
CA VAL A 49 -16.32 -4.20 -11.40
C VAL A 49 -15.32 -5.05 -12.16
N GLY A 50 -14.12 -4.50 -12.41
CA GLY A 50 -13.07 -5.19 -13.15
C GLY A 50 -11.69 -4.95 -12.53
N TYR A 51 -10.71 -5.74 -12.94
CA TYR A 51 -9.32 -5.64 -12.53
C TYR A 51 -8.50 -4.91 -13.59
N ASN A 52 -7.87 -3.80 -13.26
CA ASN A 52 -7.23 -2.88 -14.22
C ASN A 52 -8.21 -2.34 -15.29
N SER A 53 -9.48 -2.48 -15.06
CA SER A 53 -10.55 -2.20 -16.02
C SER A 53 -10.65 -0.71 -16.38
N ARG A 54 -10.18 0.20 -15.48
CA ARG A 54 -10.08 1.63 -15.77
C ARG A 54 -9.14 1.93 -16.92
N HIS A 55 -8.13 1.10 -17.13
CA HIS A 55 -7.10 1.30 -18.16
C HIS A 55 -7.29 0.39 -19.37
N TYR A 56 -8.08 -0.69 -19.26
CA TYR A 56 -8.21 -1.70 -20.31
C TYR A 56 -9.67 -2.06 -20.64
N ASP A 57 -10.33 -2.88 -19.83
CA ASP A 57 -11.60 -3.53 -20.20
C ASP A 57 -12.71 -2.58 -20.59
N GLN A 58 -12.84 -1.44 -19.90
CA GLN A 58 -13.82 -0.44 -20.27
C GLN A 58 -13.62 0.09 -21.71
N TYR A 59 -12.36 0.14 -22.20
CA TYR A 59 -12.08 0.60 -23.56
C TYR A 59 -12.28 -0.50 -24.59
N ILE A 60 -12.05 -1.76 -24.24
CA ILE A 60 -12.42 -2.89 -25.08
C ILE A 60 -13.95 -2.92 -25.25
N MET A 61 -14.73 -2.84 -24.17
CA MET A 61 -16.19 -2.77 -24.24
C MET A 61 -16.66 -1.60 -25.10
N LYS A 62 -16.17 -0.39 -24.85
CA LYS A 62 -16.53 0.80 -25.62
C LYS A 62 -16.14 0.69 -27.09
N SER A 63 -15.01 0.04 -27.41
CA SER A 63 -14.57 -0.17 -28.78
C SER A 63 -15.55 -1.02 -29.56
N ILE A 64 -15.98 -2.14 -29.00
CA ILE A 64 -16.95 -3.06 -29.61
C ILE A 64 -18.29 -2.32 -29.83
N MET A 65 -18.80 -1.63 -28.79
CA MET A 65 -20.06 -0.90 -28.88
C MET A 65 -20.02 0.24 -29.94
N CYS A 66 -18.85 0.83 -30.16
CA CYS A 66 -18.66 1.86 -31.19
C CYS A 66 -18.33 1.28 -32.59
N GLY A 67 -18.27 -0.03 -32.75
CA GLY A 67 -17.95 -0.69 -34.01
C GLY A 67 -16.47 -0.70 -34.39
N PHE A 68 -15.57 -0.44 -33.44
CA PHE A 68 -14.13 -0.59 -33.64
C PHE A 68 -13.67 -2.03 -33.37
N SER A 69 -12.57 -2.42 -33.99
CA SER A 69 -11.91 -3.71 -33.70
C SER A 69 -11.32 -3.71 -32.30
N PRO A 70 -11.75 -4.61 -31.37
CA PRO A 70 -11.18 -4.71 -30.05
C PRO A 70 -9.69 -5.07 -30.08
N TYR A 71 -9.25 -5.88 -31.05
CA TYR A 71 -7.83 -6.21 -31.22
C TYR A 71 -6.95 -4.99 -31.55
N LYS A 72 -7.46 -4.03 -32.34
CA LYS A 72 -6.74 -2.77 -32.63
C LYS A 72 -6.60 -1.93 -31.35
N VAL A 73 -7.65 -1.87 -30.54
CA VAL A 73 -7.62 -1.12 -29.26
C VAL A 73 -6.72 -1.82 -28.24
N ASN A 74 -6.77 -3.16 -28.18
CA ASN A 74 -5.84 -3.94 -27.37
C ASN A 74 -4.38 -3.62 -27.75
N ASN A 75 -4.02 -3.67 -29.03
CA ASN A 75 -2.66 -3.35 -29.47
C ASN A 75 -2.25 -1.91 -29.14
N PHE A 76 -3.17 -0.95 -29.31
CA PHE A 76 -2.94 0.45 -28.95
C PHE A 76 -2.62 0.62 -27.45
N ILE A 77 -3.33 -0.10 -26.57
CA ILE A 77 -3.10 -0.03 -25.13
C ILE A 77 -1.86 -0.83 -24.70
N ILE A 78 -1.74 -2.09 -25.15
CA ILE A 78 -0.73 -3.04 -24.64
C ILE A 78 0.61 -2.89 -25.38
N LYS A 79 0.59 -2.86 -26.73
CA LYS A 79 1.83 -2.80 -27.55
C LYS A 79 2.35 -1.36 -27.67
N ASP A 80 1.47 -0.41 -28.02
CA ASP A 80 1.86 0.98 -28.19
C ASP A 80 1.96 1.72 -26.85
N ARG A 81 1.50 1.13 -25.74
CA ARG A 81 1.49 1.69 -24.38
C ARG A 81 0.79 3.06 -24.29
N LYS A 82 -0.28 3.24 -25.07
CA LYS A 82 -1.07 4.45 -25.08
C LYS A 82 -2.33 4.32 -24.25
N PRO A 83 -2.77 5.37 -23.53
CA PRO A 83 -4.01 5.33 -22.78
C PRO A 83 -5.22 5.06 -23.70
N GLY A 84 -6.11 4.14 -23.32
CA GLY A 84 -7.25 3.73 -24.15
C GLY A 84 -8.18 4.87 -24.55
N TRP A 85 -8.33 5.90 -23.71
CA TRP A 85 -9.14 7.09 -24.01
C TRP A 85 -8.63 7.92 -25.20
N MET A 86 -7.35 7.78 -25.56
CA MET A 86 -6.76 8.49 -26.71
C MET A 86 -7.09 7.82 -28.05
N PHE A 87 -7.64 6.61 -28.05
CA PHE A 87 -7.93 5.90 -29.28
C PHE A 87 -9.04 6.55 -30.11
N SER A 88 -10.14 6.96 -29.45
CA SER A 88 -11.26 7.62 -30.12
C SER A 88 -12.12 8.46 -29.16
N ASP A 89 -12.50 9.65 -29.59
CA ASP A 89 -13.47 10.50 -28.89
C ASP A 89 -14.89 9.86 -28.83
N ALA A 90 -15.20 8.91 -29.72
CA ALA A 90 -16.46 8.18 -29.68
C ALA A 90 -16.69 7.46 -28.34
N PHE A 91 -15.64 7.07 -27.64
CA PHE A 91 -15.73 6.40 -26.34
C PHE A 91 -16.39 7.28 -25.26
N LYS A 92 -16.34 8.60 -25.39
CA LYS A 92 -17.00 9.55 -24.49
C LYS A 92 -18.53 9.46 -24.54
N ARG A 93 -19.09 8.91 -25.62
CA ARG A 93 -20.55 8.72 -25.79
C ARG A 93 -21.10 7.55 -24.97
N ILE A 94 -20.24 6.58 -24.65
CA ILE A 94 -20.65 5.42 -23.85
C ILE A 94 -20.43 5.73 -22.37
N LYS A 95 -21.53 6.02 -21.68
CA LYS A 95 -21.52 6.25 -20.24
C LYS A 95 -21.60 4.90 -19.51
N MET A 96 -20.64 4.63 -18.67
CA MET A 96 -20.51 3.38 -17.94
C MET A 96 -20.05 3.68 -16.50
N PHE A 97 -20.65 3.04 -15.53
CA PHE A 97 -20.15 3.03 -14.16
C PHE A 97 -19.14 1.89 -14.01
N ASN A 98 -17.87 2.24 -13.91
CA ASN A 98 -16.76 1.28 -13.86
C ASN A 98 -15.93 1.47 -12.60
N TYR A 99 -15.92 0.47 -11.74
CA TYR A 99 -15.09 0.46 -10.53
C TYR A 99 -13.93 -0.51 -10.69
N ASP A 100 -12.72 0.01 -10.63
CA ASP A 100 -11.48 -0.76 -10.77
C ASP A 100 -10.95 -1.14 -9.40
N VAL A 101 -10.77 -2.44 -9.17
CA VAL A 101 -10.34 -2.99 -7.88
C VAL A 101 -8.85 -3.23 -7.77
N MET A 102 -8.09 -2.99 -8.83
CA MET A 102 -6.64 -3.27 -8.85
C MET A 102 -5.91 -2.43 -7.80
N PRO A 103 -5.29 -3.05 -6.79
CA PRO A 103 -4.37 -2.36 -5.89
C PRO A 103 -3.07 -2.02 -6.62
N ALA A 104 -2.39 -0.97 -6.15
CA ALA A 104 -1.11 -0.57 -6.73
C ALA A 104 -0.11 -1.73 -6.73
N GLU A 105 0.60 -1.92 -7.86
CA GLU A 105 1.74 -2.82 -8.04
C GLU A 105 1.47 -4.33 -7.94
N LYS A 106 0.23 -4.78 -7.75
CA LYS A 106 -0.11 -6.21 -7.67
C LYS A 106 -0.82 -6.68 -8.94
N SER A 107 -0.57 -7.91 -9.37
CA SER A 107 -1.33 -8.58 -10.43
C SER A 107 -2.41 -9.47 -9.83
N LEU A 108 -3.48 -9.74 -10.58
CA LEU A 108 -4.57 -10.62 -10.13
C LEU A 108 -4.03 -12.00 -9.72
N LYS A 109 -3.14 -12.59 -10.52
CA LYS A 109 -2.50 -13.89 -10.22
C LYS A 109 -1.68 -13.89 -8.92
N GLN A 110 -1.10 -12.76 -8.56
CA GLN A 110 -0.42 -12.61 -7.27
C GLN A 110 -1.43 -12.58 -6.10
N LEU A 111 -2.60 -11.98 -6.31
CA LEU A 111 -3.65 -11.96 -5.29
C LEU A 111 -4.31 -13.33 -5.12
N GLU A 112 -4.55 -14.08 -6.22
CA GLU A 112 -4.95 -15.49 -6.17
C GLU A 112 -3.97 -16.32 -5.33
N ALA A 113 -2.66 -16.13 -5.59
CA ALA A 113 -1.63 -16.82 -4.84
C ALA A 113 -1.68 -16.51 -3.34
N TYR A 114 -1.85 -15.23 -2.96
CA TYR A 114 -1.94 -14.84 -1.55
C TYR A 114 -3.14 -15.45 -0.82
N GLN A 115 -4.24 -15.68 -1.53
CA GLN A 115 -5.45 -16.29 -0.99
C GLN A 115 -5.37 -17.82 -0.92
N GLY A 116 -4.28 -18.42 -1.39
CA GLY A 116 -4.12 -19.88 -1.43
C GLY A 116 -4.93 -20.56 -2.53
N HIS A 117 -5.54 -19.80 -3.43
CA HIS A 117 -6.32 -20.31 -4.56
C HIS A 117 -5.40 -20.88 -5.64
N ASN A 118 -6.00 -21.61 -6.60
CA ASN A 118 -5.27 -22.11 -7.76
C ASN A 118 -4.77 -20.95 -8.61
N ILE A 119 -3.45 -20.86 -8.83
CA ILE A 119 -2.85 -19.89 -9.75
C ILE A 119 -3.02 -20.46 -11.17
N HIS A 120 -4.16 -20.14 -11.78
CA HIS A 120 -4.48 -20.63 -13.11
C HIS A 120 -4.09 -19.60 -14.16
N GLU A 121 -3.23 -20.00 -15.11
CA GLU A 121 -2.94 -19.24 -16.33
C GLU A 121 -3.44 -20.05 -17.52
N THR A 122 -3.93 -19.36 -18.57
CA THR A 122 -4.45 -20.03 -19.76
C THR A 122 -3.32 -20.70 -20.54
N SER A 123 -3.60 -21.86 -21.12
CA SER A 123 -2.73 -22.52 -22.09
C SER A 123 -2.88 -21.96 -23.51
N VAL A 124 -3.90 -21.12 -23.76
CA VAL A 124 -4.19 -20.53 -25.07
C VAL A 124 -3.33 -19.28 -25.28
N PRO A 125 -2.37 -19.28 -26.21
CA PRO A 125 -1.53 -18.12 -26.46
C PRO A 125 -2.33 -16.94 -27.04
N PHE A 126 -2.13 -15.72 -26.52
CA PHE A 126 -2.82 -14.52 -26.99
C PHE A 126 -2.37 -14.02 -28.37
N ASP A 127 -1.27 -14.53 -28.89
CA ASP A 127 -0.69 -14.18 -30.18
C ASP A 127 -1.10 -15.14 -31.33
N ILE A 128 -2.09 -16.01 -31.09
CA ILE A 128 -2.65 -16.90 -32.11
C ILE A 128 -3.08 -16.09 -33.32
N GLU A 129 -2.59 -16.51 -34.50
CA GLU A 129 -2.85 -15.87 -35.80
C GLU A 129 -3.94 -16.56 -36.64
N ARG A 130 -4.85 -17.27 -35.97
CA ARG A 130 -6.03 -17.92 -36.55
C ARG A 130 -7.21 -17.78 -35.61
N PRO A 131 -8.46 -18.05 -36.09
CA PRO A 131 -9.58 -18.21 -35.18
C PRO A 131 -9.35 -19.33 -34.15
N LEU A 132 -9.87 -19.13 -32.93
CA LEU A 132 -9.81 -20.13 -31.86
C LEU A 132 -10.66 -21.36 -32.20
N THR A 133 -10.18 -22.54 -31.80
CA THR A 133 -11.01 -23.77 -31.82
C THR A 133 -12.06 -23.73 -30.71
N ASP A 134 -13.01 -24.65 -30.76
CA ASP A 134 -14.05 -24.72 -29.72
C ASP A 134 -13.46 -25.10 -28.35
N GLU A 135 -12.42 -25.96 -28.34
CA GLU A 135 -11.68 -26.32 -27.11
C GLU A 135 -10.95 -25.11 -26.53
N GLU A 136 -10.26 -24.33 -27.37
CA GLU A 136 -9.57 -23.10 -26.98
C GLU A 136 -10.55 -22.05 -26.45
N LYS A 137 -11.74 -21.93 -27.05
CA LYS A 137 -12.81 -21.05 -26.54
C LYS A 137 -13.31 -21.49 -25.16
N GLN A 138 -13.49 -22.81 -24.95
CA GLN A 138 -13.92 -23.34 -23.64
C GLN A 138 -12.85 -23.08 -22.56
N GLU A 139 -11.56 -23.28 -22.89
CA GLU A 139 -10.45 -22.99 -21.97
C GLU A 139 -10.39 -21.50 -21.65
N THR A 140 -10.52 -20.64 -22.66
CA THR A 140 -10.54 -19.17 -22.48
C THR A 140 -11.70 -18.72 -21.58
N VAL A 141 -12.90 -19.29 -21.73
CA VAL A 141 -14.05 -18.99 -20.86
C VAL A 141 -13.78 -19.40 -19.41
N LYS A 142 -13.21 -20.58 -19.19
CA LYS A 142 -12.86 -21.03 -17.83
C LYS A 142 -11.84 -20.09 -17.17
N TYR A 143 -10.84 -19.69 -17.94
CA TYR A 143 -9.82 -18.74 -17.50
C TYR A 143 -10.44 -17.37 -17.13
N CYS A 144 -11.15 -16.74 -18.07
CA CYS A 144 -11.80 -15.45 -17.88
C CYS A 144 -12.83 -15.48 -16.73
N MET A 145 -13.61 -16.57 -16.60
CA MET A 145 -14.55 -16.77 -15.48
C MET A 145 -13.84 -16.83 -14.14
N ASN A 146 -12.67 -17.48 -14.07
CA ASN A 146 -11.85 -17.49 -12.86
C ASN A 146 -11.38 -16.06 -12.52
N ASP A 147 -10.88 -15.32 -13.49
CA ASP A 147 -10.39 -13.96 -13.30
C ASP A 147 -11.51 -13.01 -12.82
N VAL A 148 -12.73 -13.14 -13.34
CA VAL A 148 -13.89 -12.39 -12.83
C VAL A 148 -14.23 -12.76 -11.38
N LYS A 149 -14.21 -14.05 -11.02
CA LYS A 149 -14.45 -14.50 -9.64
C LYS A 149 -13.41 -13.95 -8.67
N GLU A 150 -12.14 -14.03 -9.03
CA GLU A 150 -11.06 -13.50 -8.20
C GLU A 150 -11.11 -11.97 -8.11
N THR A 151 -11.50 -11.29 -9.18
CA THR A 151 -11.77 -9.84 -9.16
C THR A 151 -12.88 -9.48 -8.17
N LEU A 152 -13.96 -10.26 -8.13
CA LEU A 152 -15.05 -10.08 -7.16
C LEU A 152 -14.61 -10.39 -5.72
N ASN A 153 -13.74 -11.38 -5.51
CA ASN A 153 -13.12 -11.65 -4.20
C ASN A 153 -12.29 -10.44 -3.73
N VAL A 154 -11.45 -9.89 -4.60
CA VAL A 154 -10.67 -8.66 -4.29
C VAL A 154 -11.60 -7.49 -3.97
N PHE A 155 -12.70 -7.34 -4.70
CA PHE A 155 -13.72 -6.32 -4.41
C PHE A 155 -14.31 -6.49 -3.02
N LEU A 156 -14.65 -7.71 -2.62
CA LEU A 156 -15.24 -7.99 -1.31
C LEU A 156 -14.26 -7.66 -0.17
N PHE A 157 -13.00 -8.01 -0.31
CA PHE A 157 -11.96 -7.65 0.69
C PHE A 157 -11.78 -6.13 0.81
N ASN A 158 -11.88 -5.40 -0.27
CA ASN A 158 -11.73 -3.94 -0.31
C ASN A 158 -13.07 -3.19 -0.34
N LYS A 159 -14.18 -3.85 0.00
CA LYS A 159 -15.53 -3.26 -0.07
C LYS A 159 -15.66 -1.97 0.73
N SER A 160 -14.96 -1.87 1.85
CA SER A 160 -14.93 -0.63 2.66
C SER A 160 -14.43 0.59 1.89
N ASP A 161 -13.50 0.42 0.95
CA ASP A 161 -13.01 1.49 0.09
C ASP A 161 -14.07 1.96 -0.92
N PHE A 162 -14.78 1.00 -1.51
CA PHE A 162 -15.91 1.27 -2.38
C PHE A 162 -17.03 2.00 -1.62
N ASP A 163 -17.45 1.48 -0.46
CA ASP A 163 -18.49 2.07 0.37
C ASP A 163 -18.12 3.51 0.79
N ALA A 164 -16.85 3.76 1.08
CA ALA A 164 -16.37 5.09 1.44
C ALA A 164 -16.43 6.07 0.23
N ILE A 165 -16.11 5.63 -0.97
CA ILE A 165 -16.26 6.46 -2.19
C ILE A 165 -17.74 6.78 -2.44
N VAL A 166 -18.64 5.78 -2.34
CA VAL A 166 -20.09 5.99 -2.48
C VAL A 166 -20.61 6.98 -1.42
N ALA A 167 -20.13 6.84 -0.18
CA ALA A 167 -20.48 7.77 0.90
C ALA A 167 -20.03 9.21 0.61
N LEU A 168 -18.81 9.40 0.06
CA LEU A 168 -18.33 10.72 -0.36
C LEU A 168 -19.17 11.31 -1.50
N ILE A 169 -19.50 10.49 -2.50
CA ILE A 169 -20.38 10.91 -3.61
C ILE A 169 -21.72 11.44 -3.06
N ASN A 170 -22.35 10.69 -2.14
CA ASN A 170 -23.62 11.07 -1.54
C ASN A 170 -23.49 12.30 -0.62
N MET A 171 -22.48 12.33 0.25
CA MET A 171 -22.27 13.39 1.24
C MET A 171 -22.04 14.76 0.58
N PHE A 172 -21.30 14.78 -0.54
CA PHE A 172 -20.99 16.00 -1.27
C PHE A 172 -21.87 16.22 -2.51
N ASN A 173 -22.95 15.41 -2.65
CA ASN A 173 -23.90 15.48 -3.77
C ASN A 173 -23.21 15.49 -5.14
N LEU A 174 -22.18 14.66 -5.31
CA LEU A 174 -21.44 14.53 -6.56
C LEU A 174 -22.19 13.66 -7.56
N PRO A 175 -22.02 13.87 -8.87
CA PRO A 175 -22.55 12.95 -9.88
C PRO A 175 -22.03 11.53 -9.64
N PHE A 176 -22.92 10.51 -9.76
CA PHE A 176 -22.53 9.12 -9.48
C PHE A 176 -21.43 8.58 -10.38
N SER A 177 -21.22 9.18 -11.56
CA SER A 177 -20.08 8.88 -12.44
C SER A 177 -18.70 9.07 -11.79
N ASN A 178 -18.63 9.73 -10.63
CA ASN A 178 -17.39 9.82 -9.85
C ASN A 178 -16.94 8.46 -9.28
N ILE A 179 -17.81 7.42 -9.30
CA ILE A 179 -17.40 6.05 -8.98
C ILE A 179 -16.28 5.52 -9.90
N ASN A 180 -16.18 6.06 -11.11
CA ASN A 180 -15.14 5.72 -12.08
C ASN A 180 -13.75 6.29 -11.72
N LYS A 181 -13.69 7.22 -10.78
CA LYS A 181 -12.47 7.94 -10.40
C LYS A 181 -11.66 7.17 -9.36
N THR A 182 -10.36 7.45 -9.34
CA THR A 182 -9.50 7.02 -8.21
C THR A 182 -9.85 7.80 -6.94
N LYS A 183 -9.48 7.29 -5.77
CA LYS A 183 -9.62 8.03 -4.49
C LYS A 183 -9.03 9.44 -4.59
N ALA A 184 -7.85 9.58 -5.16
CA ALA A 184 -7.18 10.86 -5.35
C ALA A 184 -8.02 11.84 -6.20
N GLN A 185 -8.58 11.36 -7.31
CA GLN A 185 -9.45 12.18 -8.17
C GLN A 185 -10.77 12.56 -7.47
N VAL A 186 -11.33 11.67 -6.62
CA VAL A 186 -12.52 11.99 -5.82
C VAL A 186 -12.19 13.08 -4.80
N VAL A 187 -11.04 12.99 -4.11
CA VAL A 187 -10.58 14.03 -3.17
C VAL A 187 -10.46 15.39 -3.87
N ALA A 188 -9.78 15.43 -5.01
CA ALA A 188 -9.66 16.67 -5.79
C ALA A 188 -11.03 17.23 -6.24
N THR A 189 -12.00 16.35 -6.53
CA THR A 189 -13.37 16.74 -6.87
C THR A 189 -14.11 17.31 -5.66
N VAL A 190 -13.98 16.69 -4.48
CA VAL A 190 -14.59 17.19 -3.24
C VAL A 190 -14.08 18.58 -2.88
N LEU A 191 -12.79 18.84 -3.10
CA LEU A 191 -12.17 20.15 -2.88
C LEU A 191 -12.39 21.14 -4.03
N GLU A 192 -13.12 20.75 -5.07
CA GLU A 192 -13.37 21.56 -6.29
C GLU A 192 -12.07 22.08 -6.91
N CYS A 193 -11.03 21.25 -6.98
CA CYS A 193 -9.73 21.66 -7.49
C CYS A 193 -9.78 21.90 -9.02
N VAL A 194 -9.27 23.06 -9.43
CA VAL A 194 -9.08 23.44 -10.83
C VAL A 194 -7.59 23.49 -11.13
N ARG A 195 -7.16 22.72 -12.14
CA ARG A 195 -5.75 22.66 -12.53
C ARG A 195 -5.20 24.06 -12.80
N THR A 196 -4.16 24.41 -12.05
CA THR A 196 -3.39 25.63 -12.21
C THR A 196 -1.92 25.26 -12.38
N GLU A 197 -1.24 25.89 -13.30
CA GLU A 197 0.21 25.73 -13.47
C GLU A 197 0.93 26.71 -12.55
N PHE A 198 1.84 26.17 -11.73
CA PHE A 198 2.69 26.93 -10.82
C PHE A 198 4.15 26.73 -11.23
N ASP A 199 4.94 27.79 -11.23
CA ASP A 199 6.37 27.83 -11.56
C ASP A 199 7.27 28.16 -10.35
N ASP A 200 6.68 28.13 -9.16
CA ASP A 200 7.28 28.53 -7.88
C ASP A 200 7.58 27.35 -6.94
N GLU A 201 7.81 26.15 -7.47
CA GLU A 201 8.04 24.92 -6.71
C GLU A 201 9.06 25.06 -5.58
N TRP A 202 10.09 25.87 -5.80
CA TRP A 202 11.21 26.07 -4.88
C TRP A 202 11.20 27.44 -4.17
N ASP A 203 10.09 28.18 -4.25
CA ASP A 203 9.89 29.37 -3.40
C ASP A 203 9.50 28.94 -1.97
N LEU A 204 10.51 28.47 -1.24
CA LEU A 204 10.38 27.84 0.07
C LEU A 204 10.60 28.83 1.21
N PHE A 205 9.83 28.65 2.28
CA PHE A 205 10.00 29.40 3.52
C PHE A 205 9.77 28.51 4.76
N MET A 206 10.45 28.84 5.83
CA MET A 206 10.21 28.25 7.14
C MET A 206 9.09 29.01 7.84
N LEU A 207 8.14 28.29 8.45
CA LEU A 207 7.06 28.91 9.22
C LEU A 207 7.61 29.67 10.44
N PRO A 208 7.06 30.86 10.76
CA PRO A 208 7.60 31.72 11.79
C PRO A 208 7.50 31.13 13.21
N CYS A 209 6.65 30.14 13.39
CA CYS A 209 6.52 29.42 14.65
C CYS A 209 7.67 28.45 14.94
N ILE A 210 8.53 28.09 13.99
CA ILE A 210 9.58 27.08 14.16
C ILE A 210 10.83 27.72 14.77
N LYS A 211 11.42 27.06 15.79
CA LYS A 211 12.62 27.50 16.50
C LYS A 211 13.61 26.34 16.66
N LEU A 212 14.49 26.16 15.70
CA LEU A 212 15.35 24.97 15.59
C LEU A 212 16.51 24.87 16.60
N GLY A 213 16.87 25.98 17.26
CA GLY A 213 17.97 25.98 18.23
C GLY A 213 19.28 25.45 17.64
N LYS A 214 19.83 24.39 18.22
CA LYS A 214 21.09 23.79 17.77
C LYS A 214 21.00 23.04 16.44
N TYR A 215 19.81 22.82 15.90
CA TYR A 215 19.56 22.10 14.65
C TYR A 215 19.29 23.01 13.44
N GLU A 216 19.71 24.27 13.48
CA GLU A 216 19.53 25.23 12.39
C GLU A 216 20.12 24.76 11.06
N ASN A 217 21.16 23.94 11.07
CA ASN A 217 21.76 23.36 9.90
C ASN A 217 20.87 22.34 9.17
N VAL A 218 19.88 21.76 9.83
CA VAL A 218 18.86 20.91 9.19
C VAL A 218 18.03 21.74 8.20
N LYS A 219 17.64 22.96 8.62
CA LYS A 219 16.95 23.92 7.75
C LYS A 219 17.81 24.26 6.54
N ASN A 220 19.09 24.57 6.75
CA ASN A 220 19.99 25.02 5.70
C ASN A 220 20.08 24.02 4.54
N TRP A 221 20.00 22.72 4.81
CA TRP A 221 19.98 21.72 3.75
C TRP A 221 18.74 21.84 2.85
N PHE A 222 17.55 22.03 3.44
CA PHE A 222 16.29 22.18 2.68
C PHE A 222 16.26 23.43 1.83
N PHE A 223 16.88 24.51 2.27
CA PHE A 223 16.86 25.82 1.61
C PHE A 223 18.06 26.04 0.68
N ASP A 224 19.00 25.11 0.60
CA ASP A 224 20.10 25.16 -0.35
C ASP A 224 19.62 24.73 -1.76
N PRO A 225 19.67 25.61 -2.76
CA PRO A 225 19.23 25.31 -4.12
C PRO A 225 19.92 24.07 -4.75
N VAL A 226 21.14 23.72 -4.29
CA VAL A 226 21.86 22.51 -4.76
C VAL A 226 21.09 21.23 -4.47
N ASN A 227 20.23 21.22 -3.43
CA ASN A 227 19.44 20.07 -3.02
C ASN A 227 18.05 20.02 -3.65
N HIS A 228 17.64 21.07 -4.40
CA HIS A 228 16.29 21.18 -4.99
C HIS A 228 16.06 20.28 -6.21
N TRP A 229 17.08 19.69 -6.79
CA TRP A 229 17.01 18.85 -7.98
C TRP A 229 16.68 17.38 -7.69
N TYR A 230 16.34 17.06 -6.47
CA TYR A 230 15.99 15.72 -6.03
C TYR A 230 14.91 15.03 -6.88
N GLU A 231 13.87 15.76 -7.31
CA GLU A 231 12.74 15.18 -8.05
C GLU A 231 13.00 14.94 -9.55
N HIS A 232 14.09 15.45 -10.10
CA HIS A 232 14.40 15.28 -11.53
C HIS A 232 15.12 13.98 -11.87
N GLY A 233 15.04 12.98 -10.98
CA GLY A 233 15.54 11.62 -11.26
C GLY A 233 17.01 11.40 -11.01
N ASP A 234 17.74 12.36 -10.50
CA ASP A 234 19.11 12.16 -10.05
C ASP A 234 19.11 11.48 -8.66
N LYS A 235 19.25 10.16 -8.68
CA LYS A 235 19.24 9.30 -7.48
C LYS A 235 20.32 9.63 -6.44
N LYS A 236 21.17 10.59 -6.68
CA LYS A 236 22.29 10.94 -5.80
C LYS A 236 21.88 11.77 -4.59
N ASN A 237 20.75 12.50 -4.64
CA ASN A 237 20.31 13.39 -3.58
C ASN A 237 18.91 13.03 -3.04
N THR A 238 18.73 11.81 -2.53
CA THR A 238 17.45 11.32 -1.99
C THR A 238 17.13 11.82 -0.58
N GLY A 239 17.91 12.70 -0.03
CA GLY A 239 17.84 13.20 1.34
C GLY A 239 19.22 13.23 1.99
N PHE A 240 19.26 13.58 3.25
CA PHE A 240 20.49 13.58 4.04
C PHE A 240 20.27 12.91 5.40
N SER A 241 21.37 12.42 5.98
CA SER A 241 21.35 11.80 7.28
C SER A 241 21.94 12.76 8.32
N PHE A 242 21.24 12.91 9.44
CA PHE A 242 21.63 13.81 10.51
C PHE A 242 21.32 13.22 11.89
N HIS A 243 22.18 13.47 12.88
CA HIS A 243 21.92 13.03 14.25
C HIS A 243 21.11 14.09 15.01
N ILE A 244 19.94 13.69 15.51
CA ILE A 244 19.05 14.50 16.33
C ILE A 244 18.78 13.71 17.62
N ALA A 245 19.01 14.30 18.79
CA ALA A 245 18.90 13.64 20.10
C ALA A 245 19.63 12.27 20.16
N GLY A 246 20.81 12.18 19.57
CA GLY A 246 21.61 10.95 19.54
C GLY A 246 21.09 9.86 18.61
N VAL A 247 20.03 10.12 17.84
CA VAL A 247 19.43 9.19 16.86
C VAL A 247 19.74 9.64 15.44
N LEU A 248 20.17 8.70 14.59
CA LEU A 248 20.38 8.99 13.17
C LEU A 248 19.05 9.10 12.46
N HIS A 249 18.80 10.25 11.83
CA HIS A 249 17.61 10.54 11.06
C HIS A 249 17.94 10.63 9.58
N ASN A 250 16.99 10.18 8.76
CA ASN A 250 16.94 10.46 7.33
C ASN A 250 15.86 11.50 7.08
N LEU A 251 16.23 12.61 6.48
CA LEU A 251 15.39 13.74 6.11
C LEU A 251 15.42 13.92 4.60
N GLY A 252 14.35 14.49 4.03
CA GLY A 252 14.25 14.74 2.58
C GLY A 252 12.89 15.31 2.24
N PHE A 253 12.51 15.33 0.95
CA PHE A 253 11.21 15.83 0.49
C PHE A 253 10.09 14.80 0.71
N GLY A 254 9.96 14.34 1.94
CA GLY A 254 9.01 13.33 2.41
C GLY A 254 8.71 13.52 3.89
N GLY A 255 8.89 12.48 4.70
CA GLY A 255 8.78 12.53 6.15
C GLY A 255 10.13 12.41 6.85
N ILE A 256 10.20 12.79 8.13
CA ILE A 256 11.35 12.54 9.00
C ILE A 256 11.30 11.08 9.49
N HIS A 257 12.43 10.39 9.42
CA HIS A 257 12.56 9.02 9.88
C HIS A 257 13.88 8.81 10.62
N GLY A 258 13.77 8.53 11.92
CA GLY A 258 14.92 8.21 12.75
C GLY A 258 14.54 7.20 13.82
N ALA A 259 15.43 6.25 14.10
CA ALA A 259 15.19 5.25 15.14
C ALA A 259 16.50 4.71 15.71
N ARG A 260 16.49 4.38 16.99
CA ARG A 260 17.55 3.56 17.58
C ARG A 260 17.46 2.15 17.01
N ASN A 261 18.50 1.67 16.39
CA ASN A 261 18.54 0.32 15.83
C ASN A 261 18.67 -0.73 16.93
N LYS A 262 17.95 -1.86 16.78
CA LYS A 262 17.98 -3.00 17.72
C LYS A 262 17.68 -2.57 19.17
N TYR A 263 16.73 -1.66 19.32
CA TYR A 263 16.32 -1.14 20.62
C TYR A 263 15.11 -1.92 21.15
N ASN A 264 15.30 -2.58 22.28
CA ASN A 264 14.26 -3.37 22.94
C ASN A 264 14.13 -2.88 24.38
N CYS A 265 12.92 -2.44 24.76
CA CYS A 265 12.68 -1.86 26.08
C CYS A 265 11.31 -2.26 26.61
N VAL A 266 11.29 -2.59 27.90
CA VAL A 266 10.06 -2.78 28.69
C VAL A 266 9.98 -1.63 29.68
N CYS A 267 8.80 -1.03 29.80
CA CYS A 267 8.55 0.04 30.74
C CYS A 267 8.76 -0.46 32.19
N ASP A 268 9.56 0.24 32.95
CA ASP A 268 9.82 -0.04 34.37
C ASP A 268 9.02 0.95 35.26
N PRO A 269 8.97 0.75 36.58
CA PRO A 269 8.22 1.63 37.49
C PRO A 269 8.73 3.07 37.54
N GLU A 270 9.98 3.31 37.22
CA GLU A 270 10.60 4.65 37.32
C GLU A 270 10.48 5.46 36.03
N HIS A 271 10.27 4.79 34.89
CA HIS A 271 10.24 5.43 33.58
C HIS A 271 8.87 5.30 32.90
N LEU A 272 8.63 6.20 31.97
CA LEU A 272 7.55 6.16 31.01
C LEU A 272 8.12 5.98 29.61
N ILE A 273 7.45 5.17 28.78
CA ILE A 273 7.64 5.17 27.33
C ILE A 273 6.37 5.81 26.76
N ILE A 274 6.51 6.88 26.01
CA ILE A 274 5.40 7.69 25.51
C ILE A 274 5.47 7.75 24.00
N HIS A 275 4.39 7.38 23.33
CA HIS A 275 4.15 7.69 21.93
C HIS A 275 3.46 9.05 21.86
N VAL A 276 4.17 10.05 21.37
CA VAL A 276 3.70 11.42 21.17
C VAL A 276 3.35 11.58 19.70
N ASP A 277 2.06 11.72 19.40
CA ASP A 277 1.53 11.79 18.02
C ASP A 277 0.89 13.15 17.75
N VAL A 278 1.15 13.74 16.58
CA VAL A 278 0.51 15.01 16.20
C VAL A 278 -0.84 14.73 15.54
N GLU A 279 -1.92 15.21 16.14
CA GLU A 279 -3.27 14.95 15.64
C GLU A 279 -3.49 15.51 14.23
N SER A 280 -3.71 14.61 13.26
CA SER A 280 -3.95 14.97 11.85
C SER A 280 -2.88 15.92 11.29
N TYR A 281 -1.61 15.60 11.47
CA TYR A 281 -0.47 16.50 11.30
C TYR A 281 -0.48 17.32 10.00
N TYR A 282 -0.31 16.70 8.84
CA TYR A 282 -0.30 17.42 7.55
C TYR A 282 -1.61 18.16 7.25
N PRO A 283 -2.79 17.60 7.51
CA PRO A 283 -4.04 18.35 7.45
C PRO A 283 -4.09 19.56 8.37
N SER A 284 -3.51 19.46 9.58
CA SER A 284 -3.44 20.61 10.50
C SER A 284 -2.51 21.69 9.96
N LEU A 285 -1.34 21.34 9.41
CA LEU A 285 -0.47 22.28 8.71
C LEU A 285 -1.18 22.99 7.55
N MET A 286 -1.97 22.24 6.76
CA MET A 286 -2.73 22.81 5.63
C MET A 286 -3.76 23.84 6.06
N VAL A 287 -4.41 23.63 7.21
CA VAL A 287 -5.47 24.53 7.71
C VAL A 287 -4.87 25.71 8.49
N GLU A 288 -4.00 25.42 9.47
CA GLU A 288 -3.49 26.44 10.41
C GLU A 288 -2.48 27.40 9.76
N TRP A 289 -1.80 26.95 8.69
CA TRP A 289 -0.74 27.72 8.02
C TRP A 289 -1.01 27.97 6.55
N ASP A 290 -2.27 27.79 6.11
CA ASP A 290 -2.72 28.04 4.73
C ASP A 290 -1.86 27.35 3.64
N LEU A 291 -1.52 26.08 3.91
CA LEU A 291 -0.70 25.27 2.99
C LEU A 291 -1.51 24.28 2.16
N LEU A 292 -2.85 24.34 2.19
CA LEU A 292 -3.66 23.56 1.24
C LEU A 292 -3.32 23.95 -0.19
N THR A 293 -3.55 23.04 -1.14
CA THR A 293 -3.34 23.35 -2.55
C THR A 293 -4.06 24.65 -2.96
N ARG A 294 -3.34 25.55 -3.62
CA ARG A 294 -3.88 26.79 -4.19
C ARG A 294 -4.84 26.55 -5.36
N SER A 295 -4.90 25.31 -5.85
CA SER A 295 -5.87 24.88 -6.88
C SER A 295 -7.28 24.66 -6.32
N ALA A 296 -7.46 24.55 -4.98
CA ALA A 296 -8.76 24.38 -4.35
C ALA A 296 -9.58 25.68 -4.45
N GLN A 297 -10.80 25.59 -4.97
CA GLN A 297 -11.68 26.75 -5.11
C GLN A 297 -12.44 27.09 -3.80
N LYS A 298 -12.52 26.11 -2.87
CA LYS A 298 -13.18 26.24 -1.58
C LYS A 298 -12.31 25.63 -0.48
N PRO A 299 -11.20 26.29 -0.10
CA PRO A 299 -10.27 25.79 0.90
C PRO A 299 -10.93 25.63 2.28
N GLU A 300 -11.92 26.47 2.63
CA GLU A 300 -12.69 26.38 3.87
C GLU A 300 -13.37 25.02 4.05
N ARG A 301 -13.80 24.38 2.97
CA ARG A 301 -14.40 23.03 3.00
C ARG A 301 -13.44 21.99 3.58
N PHE A 302 -12.15 22.12 3.35
CA PHE A 302 -11.18 21.19 3.92
C PHE A 302 -11.09 21.31 5.44
N ALA A 303 -11.12 22.53 5.99
CA ALA A 303 -11.18 22.76 7.42
C ALA A 303 -12.46 22.18 8.05
N GLU A 304 -13.62 22.43 7.43
CA GLU A 304 -14.90 21.86 7.87
C GLU A 304 -14.89 20.32 7.90
N ILE A 305 -14.31 19.68 6.86
CA ILE A 305 -14.17 18.22 6.78
C ILE A 305 -13.25 17.72 7.90
N LYS A 306 -12.12 18.40 8.15
CA LYS A 306 -11.19 18.03 9.22
C LYS A 306 -11.88 18.07 10.58
N GLU A 307 -12.53 19.16 10.91
CA GLU A 307 -13.23 19.35 12.19
C GLU A 307 -14.37 18.32 12.38
N TYR A 308 -15.19 18.13 11.37
CA TYR A 308 -16.28 17.17 11.42
C TYR A 308 -15.76 15.72 11.58
N ARG A 309 -14.68 15.37 10.88
CA ARG A 309 -14.03 14.07 11.06
C ARG A 309 -13.49 13.89 12.49
N LEU A 310 -12.84 14.90 13.06
CA LEU A 310 -12.31 14.84 14.43
C LEU A 310 -13.45 14.66 15.44
N LYS A 311 -14.54 15.39 15.29
CA LYS A 311 -15.74 15.21 16.09
C LYS A 311 -16.27 13.77 16.04
N LEU A 312 -16.44 13.20 14.84
CA LEU A 312 -16.89 11.82 14.66
C LEU A 312 -15.90 10.79 15.23
N LYS A 313 -14.58 11.07 15.15
CA LYS A 313 -13.54 10.24 15.77
C LYS A 313 -13.69 10.20 17.29
N HIS A 314 -13.85 11.36 17.93
CA HIS A 314 -14.02 11.46 19.38
C HIS A 314 -15.36 10.85 19.86
N GLU A 315 -16.40 10.92 19.05
CA GLU A 315 -17.69 10.24 19.30
C GLU A 315 -17.64 8.72 19.04
N GLY A 316 -16.52 8.17 18.58
CA GLY A 316 -16.36 6.73 18.29
C GLY A 316 -17.07 6.25 17.01
N LYS A 317 -17.58 7.15 16.17
CA LYS A 317 -18.33 6.87 14.93
C LYS A 317 -17.42 6.46 13.78
N LYS A 318 -16.79 5.29 13.90
CA LYS A 318 -15.76 4.80 12.95
C LYS A 318 -16.22 4.71 11.51
N LYS A 319 -17.47 4.26 11.25
CA LYS A 319 -18.00 4.11 9.88
C LYS A 319 -18.26 5.46 9.22
N GLU A 320 -18.79 6.42 9.97
CA GLU A 320 -19.14 7.76 9.45
C GLU A 320 -17.89 8.60 9.16
N GLN A 321 -16.83 8.46 9.97
CA GLN A 321 -15.58 9.20 9.76
C GLN A 321 -14.68 8.63 8.67
N ALA A 322 -14.84 7.35 8.28
CA ALA A 322 -13.96 6.68 7.34
C ALA A 322 -13.91 7.35 5.94
N PRO A 323 -15.03 7.78 5.33
CA PRO A 323 -14.99 8.52 4.07
C PRO A 323 -14.23 9.83 4.19
N LEU A 324 -14.45 10.59 5.27
CA LEU A 324 -13.77 11.87 5.50
C LEU A 324 -12.26 11.69 5.69
N LYS A 325 -11.84 10.56 6.31
CA LYS A 325 -10.42 10.21 6.44
C LYS A 325 -9.73 10.09 5.09
N ILE A 326 -10.43 9.62 4.05
CA ILE A 326 -9.87 9.55 2.69
C ILE A 326 -9.55 10.95 2.17
N VAL A 327 -10.45 11.91 2.36
CA VAL A 327 -10.23 13.31 1.93
C VAL A 327 -9.04 13.91 2.66
N ILE A 328 -9.04 13.81 3.98
CA ILE A 328 -8.02 14.41 4.84
C ILE A 328 -6.62 13.84 4.53
N ASN A 329 -6.48 12.51 4.49
CA ASN A 329 -5.18 11.88 4.26
C ASN A 329 -4.74 11.95 2.79
N GLY A 330 -5.69 12.06 1.85
CA GLY A 330 -5.39 12.14 0.43
C GLY A 330 -4.92 13.52 -0.04
N ALA A 331 -5.24 14.58 0.70
CA ALA A 331 -5.00 15.97 0.30
C ALA A 331 -3.51 16.25 0.00
N TYR A 332 -2.58 15.77 0.83
CA TYR A 332 -1.15 15.91 0.58
C TYR A 332 -0.71 15.19 -0.70
N GLY A 333 -1.15 13.95 -0.89
CA GLY A 333 -0.78 13.15 -2.05
C GLY A 333 -1.22 13.78 -3.37
N ILE A 334 -2.42 14.38 -3.42
CA ILE A 334 -2.91 15.02 -4.64
C ILE A 334 -2.19 16.35 -4.96
N CYS A 335 -1.67 17.06 -3.94
CA CYS A 335 -0.81 18.22 -4.15
C CYS A 335 0.51 17.85 -4.84
N LYS A 336 1.04 16.66 -4.55
CA LYS A 336 2.32 16.17 -5.07
C LYS A 336 2.20 15.46 -6.43
N ASP A 337 1.03 14.99 -6.78
CA ASP A 337 0.80 14.26 -8.04
C ASP A 337 0.69 15.20 -9.23
N LYS A 338 1.67 15.15 -10.14
CA LYS A 338 1.73 15.94 -11.37
C LYS A 338 0.50 15.80 -12.29
N ASN A 339 -0.22 14.69 -12.19
CA ASN A 339 -1.43 14.42 -12.98
C ASN A 339 -2.72 14.87 -12.28
N SER A 340 -2.63 15.34 -11.05
CA SER A 340 -3.78 15.82 -10.27
C SER A 340 -4.20 17.23 -10.69
N SER A 341 -5.52 17.51 -10.66
CA SER A 341 -6.01 18.89 -10.75
C SER A 341 -5.66 19.73 -9.51
N ALA A 342 -5.22 19.09 -8.45
CA ALA A 342 -4.78 19.72 -7.19
C ALA A 342 -3.26 19.90 -7.12
N TYR A 343 -2.51 19.63 -8.20
CA TYR A 343 -1.05 19.72 -8.20
C TYR A 343 -0.56 21.10 -7.79
N ASP A 344 0.21 21.17 -6.72
CA ASP A 344 0.81 22.38 -6.16
C ASP A 344 2.15 22.00 -5.50
N PRO A 345 3.23 21.96 -6.28
CA PRO A 345 4.49 21.43 -5.82
C PRO A 345 5.14 22.26 -4.70
N ARG A 346 4.96 23.61 -4.72
CA ARG A 346 5.45 24.46 -3.63
C ARG A 346 4.81 24.11 -2.30
N ASN A 347 3.47 24.11 -2.24
CA ASN A 347 2.76 23.81 -1.00
C ASN A 347 3.01 22.36 -0.54
N ALA A 348 3.13 21.40 -1.47
CA ALA A 348 3.53 20.03 -1.11
C ALA A 348 4.92 20.00 -0.46
N ASN A 349 5.90 20.74 -0.99
CA ASN A 349 7.22 20.85 -0.39
C ASN A 349 7.19 21.57 0.97
N LEU A 350 6.45 22.68 1.07
CA LEU A 350 6.30 23.43 2.33
C LEU A 350 5.68 22.59 3.44
N ILE A 351 4.66 21.78 3.14
CA ILE A 351 4.04 20.87 4.12
C ILE A 351 5.07 19.88 4.66
N CYS A 352 5.79 19.17 3.78
CA CYS A 352 6.70 18.13 4.23
C CYS A 352 7.96 18.71 4.90
N ILE A 353 8.49 19.84 4.44
CA ILE A 353 9.67 20.48 5.03
C ILE A 353 9.32 21.06 6.41
N ASN A 354 8.28 21.90 6.49
CA ASN A 354 7.89 22.50 7.75
C ASN A 354 7.41 21.47 8.78
N GLY A 355 6.73 20.40 8.30
CA GLY A 355 6.40 19.28 9.18
C GLY A 355 7.64 18.62 9.80
N GLN A 356 8.68 18.34 9.01
CA GLN A 356 9.94 17.82 9.55
C GLN A 356 10.61 18.80 10.51
N LEU A 357 10.70 20.08 10.13
CA LEU A 357 11.32 21.11 10.96
C LEU A 357 10.58 21.37 12.30
N MET A 358 9.24 21.28 12.30
CA MET A 358 8.45 21.35 13.54
C MET A 358 8.73 20.20 14.50
N LEU A 359 8.90 18.96 13.98
CA LEU A 359 9.28 17.83 14.84
C LEU A 359 10.72 17.97 15.34
N VAL A 360 11.64 18.49 14.52
CA VAL A 360 13.02 18.79 14.95
C VAL A 360 13.02 19.85 16.05
N ASP A 361 12.19 20.90 15.93
CA ASP A 361 11.98 21.91 16.95
C ASP A 361 11.49 21.29 18.28
N LEU A 362 10.47 20.43 18.21
CA LEU A 362 9.96 19.72 19.41
C LEU A 362 11.06 18.89 20.07
N ILE A 363 11.81 18.11 19.29
CA ILE A 363 12.91 17.28 19.80
C ILE A 363 13.99 18.16 20.44
N ASP A 364 14.38 19.29 19.83
CA ASP A 364 15.36 20.22 20.37
C ASP A 364 14.97 20.75 21.76
N LYS A 365 13.70 21.06 21.95
CA LYS A 365 13.19 21.51 23.24
C LYS A 365 13.10 20.38 24.27
N LEU A 366 12.66 19.20 23.86
CA LEU A 366 12.56 18.02 24.72
C LEU A 366 13.94 17.55 25.23
N GLU A 367 15.01 17.75 24.48
CA GLU A 367 16.37 17.44 24.95
C GLU A 367 16.83 18.26 26.17
N SER A 368 16.16 19.36 26.50
CA SER A 368 16.42 20.11 27.73
C SER A 368 15.83 19.47 28.97
N VAL A 369 14.89 18.54 28.80
CA VAL A 369 14.23 17.84 29.91
C VAL A 369 15.16 16.74 30.42
N PRO A 370 15.45 16.67 31.73
CA PRO A 370 16.34 15.66 32.28
C PRO A 370 15.84 14.25 31.96
N THR A 371 16.77 13.33 31.71
CA THR A 371 16.53 11.92 31.38
C THR A 371 15.78 11.66 30.06
N PHE A 372 15.48 12.68 29.27
CA PHE A 372 14.87 12.52 27.97
C PHE A 372 15.70 11.60 27.06
N GLU A 373 15.05 10.61 26.50
CA GLU A 373 15.61 9.70 25.51
C GLU A 373 14.69 9.58 24.31
N LEU A 374 15.15 10.03 23.15
CA LEU A 374 14.44 9.80 21.90
C LEU A 374 14.68 8.36 21.46
N ILE A 375 13.62 7.57 21.28
CA ILE A 375 13.67 6.20 20.75
C ILE A 375 13.49 6.20 19.24
N GLN A 376 12.44 6.91 18.77
CA GLN A 376 12.07 6.97 17.36
C GLN A 376 11.39 8.29 17.04
N SER A 377 11.60 8.80 15.82
CA SER A 377 10.73 9.77 15.17
C SER A 377 10.21 9.21 13.84
N ASN A 378 8.96 9.43 13.55
CA ASN A 378 8.33 9.05 12.31
C ASN A 378 7.44 10.22 11.86
N THR A 379 7.15 10.33 10.60
CA THR A 379 6.47 11.42 9.88
C THR A 379 5.60 12.37 10.73
N ASP A 380 4.85 11.87 11.70
CA ASP A 380 3.81 12.54 12.47
C ASP A 380 3.95 12.40 14.00
N GLY A 381 4.99 11.71 14.50
CA GLY A 381 5.14 11.50 15.93
C GLY A 381 6.52 11.04 16.39
N LEU A 382 6.65 10.94 17.70
CA LEU A 382 7.86 10.54 18.42
C LEU A 382 7.55 9.37 19.36
N ILE A 383 8.52 8.50 19.60
CA ILE A 383 8.51 7.59 20.76
C ILE A 383 9.67 8.01 21.64
N VAL A 384 9.38 8.32 22.88
CA VAL A 384 10.33 8.84 23.86
C VAL A 384 10.29 8.03 25.14
N ARG A 385 11.41 8.00 25.87
CA ARG A 385 11.48 7.47 27.24
C ARG A 385 11.95 8.58 28.17
N ILE A 386 11.34 8.63 29.35
CA ILE A 386 11.62 9.65 30.37
C ILE A 386 11.39 9.09 31.76
N HIS A 387 12.15 9.56 32.78
CA HIS A 387 11.84 9.29 34.17
C HIS A 387 10.57 10.03 34.60
N ARG A 388 9.71 9.38 35.41
CA ARG A 388 8.38 9.89 35.78
C ARG A 388 8.42 11.26 36.47
N ASP A 389 9.45 11.52 37.24
CA ASP A 389 9.60 12.79 37.97
C ASP A 389 9.75 14.00 37.04
N TYR A 390 10.08 13.79 35.78
CA TYR A 390 10.24 14.86 34.78
C TYR A 390 9.11 14.94 33.78
N PHE A 391 8.02 14.16 33.98
CA PHE A 391 6.89 14.17 33.05
C PHE A 391 6.24 15.56 32.92
N ASP A 392 6.03 16.26 34.03
CA ASP A 392 5.43 17.60 34.03
C ASP A 392 6.26 18.61 33.21
N GLN A 393 7.60 18.50 33.27
CA GLN A 393 8.50 19.33 32.44
C GLN A 393 8.40 18.99 30.96
N LEU A 394 8.23 17.70 30.61
CA LEU A 394 8.00 17.27 29.23
C LEU A 394 6.65 17.83 28.74
N ASP A 395 5.61 17.73 29.55
CA ASP A 395 4.25 18.22 29.24
C ASP A 395 4.24 19.75 29.03
N ASP A 396 4.93 20.51 29.88
CA ASP A 396 5.09 21.97 29.74
C ASP A 396 5.77 22.34 28.41
N VAL A 397 6.82 21.60 27.98
CA VAL A 397 7.49 21.79 26.69
C VAL A 397 6.54 21.48 25.54
N CYS A 398 5.80 20.38 25.62
CA CYS A 398 4.79 20.01 24.62
C CYS A 398 3.68 21.06 24.51
N TYR A 399 3.17 21.58 25.64
CA TYR A 399 2.13 22.61 25.68
C TYR A 399 2.62 23.95 25.06
N GLU A 400 3.87 24.37 25.34
CA GLU A 400 4.47 25.55 24.67
C GLU A 400 4.54 25.35 23.15
N TRP A 401 5.00 24.17 22.73
CA TRP A 401 5.10 23.83 21.32
C TRP A 401 3.72 23.81 20.65
N GLU A 402 2.70 23.19 21.26
CA GLU A 402 1.31 23.19 20.76
C GLU A 402 0.77 24.63 20.60
N THR A 403 0.96 25.46 21.62
CA THR A 403 0.48 26.85 21.64
C THR A 403 1.10 27.66 20.51
N ARG A 404 2.39 27.48 20.29
CA ARG A 404 3.17 28.22 19.28
C ARG A 404 2.93 27.73 17.85
N THR A 405 2.77 26.42 17.66
CA THR A 405 2.63 25.82 16.33
C THR A 405 1.19 25.66 15.88
N HIS A 406 0.21 25.82 16.79
CA HIS A 406 -1.21 25.55 16.60
C HIS A 406 -1.51 24.07 16.27
N MET A 407 -0.57 23.18 16.60
CA MET A 407 -0.76 21.73 16.48
C MET A 407 -1.31 21.16 17.81
N LYS A 408 -1.79 19.92 17.78
CA LYS A 408 -2.23 19.17 18.97
C LYS A 408 -1.48 17.87 19.09
N LEU A 409 -0.99 17.57 20.28
CA LEU A 409 -0.29 16.34 20.61
C LEU A 409 -1.22 15.38 21.36
N GLY A 410 -1.17 14.12 20.99
CA GLY A 410 -1.75 13.02 21.75
C GLY A 410 -0.64 12.22 22.44
N PHE A 411 -0.89 11.76 23.66
CA PHE A 411 0.04 10.93 24.43
C PHE A 411 -0.57 9.55 24.64
N ASP A 412 0.07 8.54 24.06
CA ASP A 412 -0.25 7.14 24.31
C ASP A 412 0.91 6.48 25.07
N TYR A 413 0.62 5.88 26.21
CA TYR A 413 1.65 5.19 27.00
C TYR A 413 1.92 3.78 26.46
N VAL A 414 3.19 3.42 26.38
CA VAL A 414 3.70 2.17 25.83
C VAL A 414 4.26 1.31 26.95
N SER A 415 3.81 0.06 27.04
CA SER A 415 4.31 -0.90 28.04
C SER A 415 5.63 -1.56 27.62
N ARG A 416 5.82 -1.77 26.32
CA ARG A 416 7.05 -2.33 25.76
C ARG A 416 7.18 -2.02 24.28
N ILE A 417 8.43 -1.91 23.82
CA ILE A 417 8.79 -1.70 22.41
C ILE A 417 9.90 -2.66 22.01
N PHE A 418 9.76 -3.29 20.85
CA PHE A 418 10.78 -4.08 20.18
C PHE A 418 11.01 -3.47 18.80
N GLN A 419 12.15 -2.81 18.63
CA GLN A 419 12.46 -2.03 17.45
C GLN A 419 13.74 -2.54 16.78
N GLY A 420 13.61 -3.08 15.57
CA GLY A 420 14.75 -3.43 14.74
C GLY A 420 15.36 -2.20 14.09
N ASP A 421 14.51 -1.40 13.47
CA ASP A 421 14.80 -0.09 12.86
C ASP A 421 13.49 0.71 12.70
N VAL A 422 13.56 1.89 12.08
CA VAL A 422 12.39 2.78 11.85
C VAL A 422 11.27 2.15 11.04
N ASN A 423 11.56 1.12 10.24
CA ASN A 423 10.59 0.44 9.37
C ASN A 423 10.17 -0.95 9.88
N ASN A 424 10.77 -1.45 10.97
CA ASN A 424 10.47 -2.78 11.53
C ASN A 424 10.43 -2.69 13.05
N TYR A 425 9.25 -2.50 13.58
CA TYR A 425 9.01 -2.43 15.02
C TYR A 425 7.64 -2.95 15.40
N LEU A 426 7.49 -3.26 16.67
CA LEU A 426 6.22 -3.49 17.33
C LEU A 426 6.28 -2.95 18.75
N PHE A 427 5.17 -2.35 19.20
CA PHE A 427 5.02 -1.89 20.56
C PHE A 427 3.61 -2.13 21.08
N GLN A 428 3.48 -2.22 22.40
CA GLN A 428 2.21 -2.48 23.05
C GLN A 428 1.75 -1.23 23.83
N PHE A 429 0.55 -0.76 23.54
CA PHE A 429 -0.08 0.30 24.33
C PHE A 429 -0.38 -0.18 25.75
N LEU A 430 -0.05 0.64 26.74
CA LEU A 430 -0.21 0.27 28.15
C LEU A 430 -1.68 0.09 28.55
N GLU A 431 -2.53 1.05 28.19
CA GLU A 431 -3.94 1.08 28.61
C GLU A 431 -4.78 0.03 27.88
N SER A 432 -4.67 -0.05 26.57
CA SER A 432 -5.50 -0.95 25.75
C SER A 432 -4.94 -2.37 25.63
N GLY A 433 -3.67 -2.57 25.92
CA GLY A 433 -2.96 -3.83 25.67
C GLY A 433 -2.80 -4.17 24.18
N LYS A 434 -3.26 -3.31 23.28
CA LYS A 434 -3.15 -3.54 21.83
C LYS A 434 -1.72 -3.37 21.37
N TRP A 435 -1.37 -4.15 20.33
CA TRP A 435 -0.08 -4.04 19.67
C TRP A 435 -0.21 -3.21 18.40
N GLU A 436 0.73 -2.30 18.20
CA GLU A 436 1.03 -1.72 16.90
C GLU A 436 2.22 -2.43 16.28
N ARG A 437 2.13 -2.74 14.97
CA ARG A 437 3.12 -3.53 14.25
C ARG A 437 3.38 -2.89 12.90
N LYS A 438 4.64 -2.63 12.59
CA LYS A 438 5.05 -2.05 11.31
C LYS A 438 6.26 -2.78 10.73
N GLY A 439 6.24 -2.92 9.41
CA GLY A 439 7.35 -3.48 8.66
C GLY A 439 7.12 -4.89 8.13
N ALA A 440 7.91 -5.25 7.13
CA ALA A 440 7.72 -6.44 6.30
C ALA A 440 7.70 -7.77 7.08
N TYR A 441 8.30 -7.81 8.28
CA TYR A 441 8.42 -9.05 9.05
C TYR A 441 7.39 -9.20 10.16
N VAL A 442 6.70 -8.13 10.54
CA VAL A 442 5.78 -8.12 11.68
C VAL A 442 4.43 -7.46 11.40
N LYS A 443 4.22 -6.87 10.21
CA LYS A 443 2.96 -6.22 9.82
C LYS A 443 1.76 -7.16 9.95
N GLU A 444 0.57 -6.61 10.04
CA GLU A 444 -0.65 -7.39 9.89
C GLU A 444 -0.76 -7.90 8.45
N LEU A 445 -0.98 -9.20 8.32
CA LEU A 445 -1.20 -9.85 7.04
C LEU A 445 -2.69 -9.77 6.68
N THR A 446 -2.95 -9.63 5.41
CA THR A 446 -4.31 -9.62 4.85
C THR A 446 -4.41 -10.65 3.73
N PRO A 447 -5.61 -11.08 3.34
CA PRO A 447 -5.76 -11.99 2.20
C PRO A 447 -5.15 -11.46 0.90
N LEU A 448 -4.93 -10.14 0.79
CA LEU A 448 -4.31 -9.50 -0.38
C LEU A 448 -2.81 -9.22 -0.18
N ASP A 449 -2.23 -9.61 0.96
CA ASP A 449 -0.80 -9.43 1.27
C ASP A 449 -0.34 -10.51 2.26
N ASN A 450 -0.12 -11.73 1.75
CA ASN A 450 0.04 -12.94 2.55
C ASN A 450 1.24 -13.79 2.07
N ASP A 451 2.45 -13.20 2.17
CA ASP A 451 3.69 -13.85 1.79
C ASP A 451 4.47 -14.35 3.01
N LEU A 452 4.85 -15.63 3.04
CA LEU A 452 5.49 -16.30 4.18
C LEU A 452 4.73 -16.08 5.51
N PRO A 453 3.41 -16.33 5.56
CA PRO A 453 2.61 -15.98 6.73
C PRO A 453 3.07 -16.64 8.01
N ILE A 454 3.51 -17.91 7.99
CA ILE A 454 3.97 -18.62 9.17
C ILE A 454 5.21 -17.98 9.81
N VAL A 455 6.12 -17.43 8.99
CA VAL A 455 7.33 -16.76 9.48
C VAL A 455 6.97 -15.44 10.17
N ASN A 456 6.07 -14.65 9.58
CA ASN A 456 5.55 -13.44 10.20
C ASN A 456 4.83 -13.75 11.52
N THR A 457 3.94 -14.74 11.52
CA THR A 457 3.20 -15.18 12.72
C THR A 457 4.14 -15.66 13.83
N ALA A 458 5.18 -16.42 13.49
CA ALA A 458 6.17 -16.91 14.46
C ALA A 458 6.97 -15.78 15.10
N ILE A 459 7.41 -14.79 14.32
CA ILE A 459 8.10 -13.60 14.82
C ILE A 459 7.17 -12.79 15.74
N CYS A 460 5.92 -12.55 15.32
CA CYS A 460 4.95 -11.84 16.13
C CYS A 460 4.64 -12.57 17.45
N ASN A 461 4.40 -13.88 17.41
CA ASN A 461 4.14 -14.68 18.61
C ASN A 461 5.32 -14.67 19.58
N TYR A 462 6.55 -14.65 19.06
CA TYR A 462 7.75 -14.54 19.89
C TYR A 462 7.75 -13.22 20.68
N PHE A 463 7.58 -12.08 20.03
CA PHE A 463 7.60 -10.78 20.70
C PHE A 463 6.35 -10.52 21.56
N MET A 464 5.18 -10.89 21.07
CA MET A 464 3.91 -10.54 21.70
C MET A 464 3.53 -11.50 22.83
N LYS A 465 3.93 -12.77 22.73
CA LYS A 465 3.48 -13.86 23.62
C LYS A 465 4.62 -14.68 24.26
N GLY A 466 5.88 -14.43 23.88
CA GLY A 466 7.02 -15.23 24.34
C GLY A 466 7.05 -16.66 23.80
N ILE A 467 6.32 -16.96 22.71
CA ILE A 467 6.26 -18.30 22.12
C ILE A 467 7.41 -18.46 21.13
N LEU A 468 8.23 -19.49 21.28
CA LEU A 468 9.34 -19.76 20.38
C LEU A 468 8.86 -19.95 18.93
N PRO A 469 9.63 -19.46 17.93
CA PRO A 469 9.31 -19.65 16.51
C PRO A 469 9.12 -21.14 16.15
N SER A 470 9.98 -22.01 16.66
CA SER A 470 9.87 -23.47 16.50
C SER A 470 8.54 -24.03 16.98
N THR A 471 8.03 -23.57 18.13
CA THR A 471 6.73 -23.99 18.67
C THR A 471 5.59 -23.52 17.75
N THR A 472 5.59 -22.27 17.32
CA THR A 472 4.56 -21.75 16.43
C THR A 472 4.52 -22.50 15.11
N ILE A 473 5.68 -22.74 14.50
CA ILE A 473 5.79 -23.33 13.16
C ILE A 473 5.47 -24.84 13.19
N ASN A 474 5.98 -25.59 14.19
CA ASN A 474 5.70 -27.02 14.30
C ASN A 474 4.22 -27.33 14.59
N ASN A 475 3.49 -26.43 15.24
CA ASN A 475 2.07 -26.59 15.54
C ASN A 475 1.13 -26.12 14.41
N CYS A 476 1.67 -25.61 13.32
CA CYS A 476 0.86 -25.17 12.19
C CYS A 476 0.46 -26.36 11.30
N SER A 477 -0.86 -26.53 11.09
CA SER A 477 -1.42 -27.57 10.23
C SER A 477 -1.96 -27.03 8.90
N ASP A 478 -1.91 -25.71 8.68
CA ASP A 478 -2.39 -25.05 7.46
C ASP A 478 -1.24 -24.88 6.45
N TYR A 479 -1.32 -25.61 5.33
CA TYR A 479 -0.28 -25.61 4.30
C TYR A 479 -0.06 -24.23 3.68
N MET A 480 -1.12 -23.44 3.49
CA MET A 480 -1.04 -22.09 2.92
C MET A 480 -0.13 -21.16 3.74
N GLN A 481 0.02 -21.39 5.05
CA GLN A 481 0.88 -20.58 5.91
C GLN A 481 2.36 -20.63 5.53
N PHE A 482 2.78 -21.67 4.81
CA PHE A 482 4.17 -21.89 4.40
C PHE A 482 4.49 -21.32 3.01
N GLN A 483 3.53 -20.74 2.32
CA GLN A 483 3.69 -20.27 0.94
C GLN A 483 4.66 -19.08 0.83
N LYS A 484 5.55 -19.14 -0.15
CA LYS A 484 6.34 -18.01 -0.66
C LYS A 484 5.88 -17.70 -2.07
N ILE A 485 5.44 -16.45 -2.31
CA ILE A 485 4.99 -16.01 -3.63
C ILE A 485 6.13 -15.32 -4.36
N VAL A 486 6.40 -15.75 -5.57
CA VAL A 486 7.39 -15.12 -6.46
C VAL A 486 6.72 -14.66 -7.75
N LYS A 487 7.14 -13.48 -8.22
CA LYS A 487 6.63 -12.86 -9.44
C LYS A 487 7.78 -12.58 -10.39
N LEU A 488 7.63 -12.95 -11.65
CA LEU A 488 8.60 -12.63 -12.71
C LEU A 488 8.62 -11.11 -12.92
N SER A 489 9.78 -10.51 -12.72
CA SER A 489 9.98 -9.08 -12.97
C SER A 489 10.08 -8.81 -14.48
N ASN A 490 9.61 -7.66 -14.95
CA ASN A 490 9.66 -7.24 -16.36
C ASN A 490 11.08 -7.17 -16.96
N LYS A 491 12.12 -7.28 -16.13
CA LYS A 491 13.53 -7.34 -16.57
C LYS A 491 13.97 -8.73 -17.00
N TYR A 492 13.16 -9.76 -16.74
CA TYR A 492 13.45 -11.16 -16.99
C TYR A 492 12.41 -11.76 -17.93
N GLU A 493 12.80 -12.84 -18.62
CA GLU A 493 12.02 -13.48 -19.66
C GLU A 493 11.22 -14.67 -19.14
N TYR A 494 11.80 -15.45 -18.23
CA TYR A 494 11.20 -16.67 -17.69
C TYR A 494 11.71 -17.01 -16.29
N VAL A 495 11.03 -17.95 -15.67
CA VAL A 495 11.45 -18.57 -14.39
C VAL A 495 12.13 -19.91 -14.70
N GLU A 496 13.21 -20.22 -13.99
CA GLU A 496 13.88 -21.52 -14.08
C GLU A 496 13.89 -22.22 -12.71
N HIS A 497 13.50 -23.47 -12.70
CA HIS A 497 13.60 -24.36 -11.53
C HIS A 497 14.00 -25.76 -11.97
N ASN A 498 15.02 -26.37 -11.33
CA ASN A 498 15.56 -27.69 -11.65
C ASN A 498 15.92 -27.87 -13.15
N GLY A 499 16.44 -26.83 -13.81
CA GLY A 499 16.77 -26.86 -15.22
C GLY A 499 15.56 -26.78 -16.17
N THR A 500 14.35 -26.73 -15.64
CA THR A 500 13.11 -26.56 -16.41
C THR A 500 12.74 -25.09 -16.49
N ARG A 501 12.37 -24.64 -17.71
CA ARG A 501 11.82 -23.30 -17.96
C ARG A 501 10.32 -23.26 -17.65
N TYR A 502 9.90 -22.18 -17.03
CA TYR A 502 8.51 -21.87 -16.73
C TYR A 502 8.19 -20.46 -17.23
N ASP A 503 7.12 -20.29 -17.99
CA ASP A 503 6.79 -19.04 -18.67
C ASP A 503 5.69 -18.23 -17.96
N ASN A 504 5.05 -18.77 -16.93
CA ASN A 504 4.08 -18.05 -16.11
C ASN A 504 4.74 -16.91 -15.33
N LYS A 505 3.95 -15.91 -14.95
CA LYS A 505 4.47 -14.72 -14.26
C LYS A 505 4.44 -14.82 -12.74
N CYS A 506 3.67 -15.75 -12.18
CA CYS A 506 3.51 -15.91 -10.74
C CYS A 506 3.60 -17.39 -10.34
N TYR A 507 4.31 -17.66 -9.25
CA TYR A 507 4.48 -19.02 -8.71
C TYR A 507 4.40 -19.01 -7.21
N ARG A 508 3.87 -20.09 -6.66
CA ARG A 508 3.91 -20.42 -5.25
C ARG A 508 5.00 -21.45 -4.98
N VAL A 509 5.88 -21.15 -4.03
CA VAL A 509 7.11 -21.90 -3.76
C VAL A 509 7.14 -22.33 -2.30
N PHE A 510 7.58 -23.55 -2.05
CA PHE A 510 7.74 -24.13 -0.71
C PHE A 510 9.13 -24.71 -0.52
N ALA A 511 9.65 -24.64 0.70
CA ALA A 511 10.92 -25.29 1.05
C ALA A 511 10.83 -26.81 0.98
N SER A 512 11.87 -27.46 0.46
CA SER A 512 11.90 -28.90 0.19
C SER A 512 12.98 -29.65 0.98
N THR A 513 12.62 -30.81 1.53
CA THR A 513 13.57 -31.74 2.12
C THR A 513 14.27 -32.60 1.06
N ARG A 514 13.75 -32.67 -0.18
CA ARG A 514 14.33 -33.47 -1.27
C ARG A 514 15.68 -32.91 -1.70
N ILE A 515 16.69 -33.76 -1.74
CA ILE A 515 18.06 -33.38 -2.16
C ILE A 515 18.17 -33.08 -3.66
N THR A 516 17.22 -33.57 -4.46
CA THR A 516 17.15 -33.34 -5.92
C THR A 516 16.56 -32.00 -6.28
N ASP A 517 15.88 -31.35 -5.35
CA ASP A 517 15.27 -30.05 -5.59
C ASP A 517 16.33 -28.92 -5.50
N GLY A 518 16.28 -27.98 -6.42
CA GLY A 518 17.13 -26.80 -6.47
C GLY A 518 16.41 -25.53 -6.09
N ALA A 519 17.11 -24.40 -6.22
CA ALA A 519 16.55 -23.08 -6.05
C ALA A 519 15.76 -22.64 -7.28
N ILE A 520 14.92 -21.60 -7.09
CA ILE A 520 14.15 -20.98 -8.17
C ILE A 520 14.80 -19.64 -8.59
N TYR A 521 14.88 -19.43 -9.89
CA TYR A 521 15.57 -18.30 -10.49
C TYR A 521 14.68 -17.57 -11.49
N GLN A 522 14.92 -16.26 -11.64
CA GLN A 522 14.44 -15.48 -12.78
C GLN A 522 15.59 -15.28 -13.76
N VAL A 523 15.32 -15.45 -15.07
CA VAL A 523 16.36 -15.51 -16.10
C VAL A 523 16.01 -14.58 -17.26
N ASN A 524 17.01 -13.85 -17.75
CA ASN A 524 17.03 -13.29 -19.09
C ASN A 524 18.34 -13.74 -19.74
N GLY A 525 18.44 -13.80 -21.05
CA GLY A 525 19.51 -14.48 -21.79
C GLY A 525 20.96 -14.27 -21.31
N LYS A 526 21.22 -13.33 -20.40
CA LYS A 526 22.55 -12.98 -19.85
C LYS A 526 22.63 -13.05 -18.34
N ARG A 527 21.51 -13.11 -17.62
CA ARG A 527 21.44 -12.96 -16.17
C ARG A 527 20.48 -14.00 -15.56
N LYS A 528 20.95 -14.64 -14.50
CA LYS A 528 20.20 -15.62 -13.73
C LYS A 528 20.29 -15.25 -12.26
N ASP A 529 19.20 -14.74 -11.68
CA ASP A 529 19.15 -14.31 -10.29
C ASP A 529 18.18 -15.18 -9.48
N LYS A 530 18.66 -15.67 -8.34
CA LYS A 530 17.80 -16.35 -7.37
C LYS A 530 16.78 -15.37 -6.80
N TYR A 531 15.55 -15.79 -6.62
CA TYR A 531 14.57 -15.00 -5.90
C TYR A 531 14.96 -14.80 -4.44
N ALA A 532 14.84 -13.57 -3.96
CA ALA A 532 15.13 -13.25 -2.56
C ALA A 532 14.14 -13.97 -1.60
N ASN A 533 14.63 -14.33 -0.42
CA ASN A 533 13.86 -15.01 0.61
C ASN A 533 13.19 -16.32 0.13
N THR A 534 13.81 -17.03 -0.81
CA THR A 534 13.43 -18.38 -1.21
C THR A 534 14.46 -19.39 -0.74
N PRO A 535 14.06 -20.65 -0.45
CA PRO A 535 15.00 -21.69 -0.05
C PRO A 535 15.97 -22.08 -1.19
N ASP A 536 17.11 -22.67 -0.85
CA ASP A 536 18.05 -23.23 -1.81
C ASP A 536 17.53 -24.55 -2.41
N ARG A 537 16.62 -25.21 -1.71
CA ARG A 537 15.85 -26.35 -2.20
C ARG A 537 14.37 -26.03 -2.04
N CYS A 538 13.66 -26.02 -3.15
CA CYS A 538 12.23 -25.71 -3.15
C CYS A 538 11.50 -26.49 -4.23
N TYR A 539 10.17 -26.51 -4.13
CA TYR A 539 9.28 -26.98 -5.18
C TYR A 539 8.18 -25.97 -5.44
N ILE A 540 7.60 -26.04 -6.63
CA ILE A 540 6.50 -25.18 -7.06
C ILE A 540 5.18 -25.92 -6.84
N GLU A 541 4.20 -25.27 -6.21
CA GLU A 541 2.83 -25.75 -6.10
C GLU A 541 1.85 -24.61 -6.35
N ASN A 542 1.23 -24.60 -7.51
CA ASN A 542 0.29 -23.58 -7.95
C ASN A 542 -1.18 -23.97 -7.71
N GLY A 543 -1.45 -25.17 -7.23
CA GLY A 543 -2.80 -25.62 -6.90
C GLY A 543 -3.44 -24.87 -5.74
N ALA A 544 -4.69 -25.19 -5.42
CA ALA A 544 -5.46 -24.59 -4.32
C ALA A 544 -4.93 -25.08 -2.96
N VAL A 545 -3.82 -24.52 -2.49
CA VAL A 545 -3.14 -24.95 -1.26
C VAL A 545 -3.96 -24.72 0.02
N SER A 546 -4.97 -23.83 -0.03
CA SER A 546 -5.95 -23.67 1.05
C SER A 546 -6.78 -24.93 1.32
N GLU A 547 -6.84 -25.85 0.34
CA GLU A 547 -7.59 -27.10 0.42
C GLU A 547 -6.68 -28.35 0.60
N MET A 548 -5.36 -28.14 0.64
CA MET A 548 -4.37 -29.22 0.67
C MET A 548 -3.83 -29.48 2.08
N MET A 549 -3.47 -30.72 2.35
CA MET A 549 -2.69 -31.08 3.54
C MET A 549 -1.21 -30.78 3.33
N ILE A 550 -0.50 -30.53 4.42
CA ILE A 550 0.95 -30.34 4.41
C ILE A 550 1.64 -31.60 3.88
N PRO A 551 2.39 -31.54 2.77
CA PRO A 551 3.09 -32.70 2.24
C PRO A 551 4.35 -33.02 3.06
N ALA A 552 4.69 -34.30 3.18
CA ALA A 552 5.85 -34.78 3.94
C ALA A 552 7.19 -34.21 3.44
N VAL A 553 7.24 -33.70 2.23
CA VAL A 553 8.42 -33.10 1.60
C VAL A 553 8.69 -31.68 2.07
N LEU A 554 7.76 -31.04 2.79
CA LEU A 554 7.94 -29.66 3.27
C LEU A 554 9.07 -29.59 4.30
N ASP A 555 10.04 -28.71 4.07
CA ASP A 555 11.15 -28.48 5.02
C ASP A 555 10.74 -27.45 6.10
N ILE A 556 10.10 -27.92 7.14
CA ILE A 556 9.69 -27.12 8.30
C ILE A 556 10.88 -26.40 8.95
N LYS A 557 12.05 -27.05 8.97
CA LYS A 557 13.26 -26.49 9.58
C LYS A 557 13.69 -25.19 8.90
N TRP A 558 13.58 -25.09 7.58
CA TRP A 558 13.93 -23.86 6.84
C TRP A 558 13.12 -22.65 7.34
N TYR A 559 11.82 -22.81 7.63
CA TYR A 559 10.97 -21.72 8.12
C TYR A 559 11.34 -21.31 9.54
N ILE A 560 11.70 -22.26 10.39
CA ILE A 560 12.19 -21.98 11.75
C ILE A 560 13.49 -21.18 11.67
N ASP A 561 14.47 -21.68 10.92
CA ASP A 561 15.76 -21.03 10.74
C ASP A 561 15.61 -19.60 10.17
N LEU A 562 14.67 -19.40 9.23
CA LEU A 562 14.38 -18.08 8.65
C LEU A 562 13.77 -17.12 9.68
N ALA A 563 12.83 -17.58 10.50
CA ALA A 563 12.21 -16.76 11.53
C ALA A 563 13.25 -16.35 12.59
N GLU A 564 14.03 -17.29 13.09
CA GLU A 564 15.10 -17.04 14.08
C GLU A 564 16.19 -16.13 13.53
N LYS A 565 16.60 -16.35 12.27
CA LYS A 565 17.55 -15.47 11.58
C LYS A 565 17.02 -14.03 11.48
N ARG A 566 15.75 -13.83 11.10
CA ARG A 566 15.15 -12.50 11.00
C ARG A 566 15.07 -11.79 12.35
N ILE A 567 14.75 -12.50 13.42
CA ILE A 567 14.75 -11.95 14.78
C ILE A 567 16.17 -11.52 15.18
N ASN A 568 17.16 -12.36 14.97
CA ASN A 568 18.54 -12.03 15.30
C ASN A 568 19.09 -10.87 14.45
N ASP A 569 18.97 -10.97 13.14
CA ASP A 569 19.55 -9.97 12.22
C ASP A 569 18.91 -8.59 12.43
N LYS A 570 17.59 -8.54 12.65
CA LYS A 570 16.83 -7.30 12.70
C LYS A 570 16.75 -6.71 14.12
N TRP A 571 16.49 -7.52 15.14
CA TRP A 571 16.33 -7.06 16.52
C TRP A 571 17.53 -7.33 17.42
N GLY A 572 18.53 -8.08 16.96
CA GLY A 572 19.72 -8.38 17.73
C GLY A 572 19.50 -9.41 18.85
N ILE A 573 18.41 -10.19 18.76
CA ILE A 573 18.03 -11.16 19.79
C ILE A 573 18.36 -12.58 19.32
N ASP A 574 19.19 -13.31 20.10
CA ASP A 574 19.41 -14.73 19.85
C ASP A 574 18.32 -15.55 20.57
N VAL A 575 17.38 -16.05 19.77
CA VAL A 575 16.22 -16.80 20.24
C VAL A 575 16.61 -18.04 21.04
N ARG A 576 17.75 -18.68 20.71
CA ARG A 576 18.23 -19.93 21.35
C ARG A 576 18.65 -19.74 22.79
N TYR A 577 19.06 -18.55 23.16
CA TYR A 577 19.57 -18.23 24.49
C TYR A 577 18.61 -17.38 25.33
N GLY A 578 17.43 -17.03 24.79
CA GLY A 578 16.44 -16.22 25.50
C GLY A 578 16.92 -14.83 25.92
N LYS A 579 18.09 -14.40 25.45
CA LYS A 579 18.69 -13.11 25.77
C LYS A 579 18.08 -12.01 24.91
N GLY A 580 17.40 -11.04 25.54
CA GLY A 580 16.95 -9.83 24.89
C GLY A 580 15.45 -9.51 24.95
N LEU A 581 14.65 -10.31 25.67
CA LEU A 581 13.22 -10.00 25.91
C LEU A 581 12.96 -9.32 27.29
N CYS A 582 14.03 -9.01 28.05
CA CYS A 582 13.95 -8.32 29.36
C CYS A 582 14.50 -6.91 29.25
#